data_310aa27614a5038d89f72e2ff6578033
#
_entry.id   310aa27614a5038d89f72e2ff6578033
#
_cell.length_a   1.000
_cell.length_b   1.000
_cell.length_c   1.000
_cell.angle_alpha   90.00
_cell.angle_beta   90.00
_cell.angle_gamma   90.00
#
_symmetry.space_group_name_H-M   'P 1'
#
loop_
_entity.id
_entity.type
_entity.pdbx_description
1 polymer ?
#
loop_
_entity_poly.entity_id
_entity_poly.type
_entity_poly.pdbx_seq_one_letter_code
_entity_poly.pdbx_strand_id
1 'polypeptide(L)'
;MSGWPTIGANANRIMQNAFGEPVVYQAMQGGQAVGDPATITIIRRIRERMEAGAVTSVEEIEVNPADLPNAPQRGDSVAAWGAQFTVTTVRQPDPYGMVQLTLTLVPQ
;
A
#
# COMPACT_ATOMS: atom_id res chain seq x y z
N MET A 1 14.21 -7.71 26.54
CA MET A 1 14.29 -7.56 25.10
C MET A 1 13.15 -8.30 24.43
N SER A 2 12.47 -7.62 23.58
CA SER A 2 11.42 -8.25 22.81
C SER A 2 12.03 -9.00 21.63
N GLY A 3 11.72 -10.27 21.47
CA GLY A 3 12.24 -11.04 20.35
C GLY A 3 11.45 -10.86 19.09
N TRP A 4 10.23 -11.33 19.10
CA TRP A 4 9.46 -11.50 17.86
C TRP A 4 9.03 -10.21 17.17
N PRO A 5 8.48 -9.18 17.86
CA PRO A 5 8.11 -7.95 17.15
C PRO A 5 9.28 -7.27 16.47
N THR A 6 10.45 -7.28 17.12
CA THR A 6 11.66 -6.67 16.54
C THR A 6 12.14 -7.45 15.33
N ILE A 7 12.12 -8.80 15.41
CA ILE A 7 12.53 -9.65 14.28
C ILE A 7 11.59 -9.44 13.10
N GLY A 8 10.29 -9.39 13.33
CA GLY A 8 9.31 -9.14 12.25
C GLY A 8 9.51 -7.80 11.58
N ALA A 9 9.74 -6.75 12.37
CA ALA A 9 9.98 -5.40 11.83
C ALA A 9 11.26 -5.36 10.99
N ASN A 10 12.33 -6.03 11.43
CA ASN A 10 13.58 -6.10 10.68
C ASN A 10 13.39 -6.85 9.35
N ALA A 11 12.64 -7.95 9.35
CA ALA A 11 12.37 -8.72 8.15
C ALA A 11 11.60 -7.87 7.13
N ASN A 12 10.58 -7.12 7.58
CA ASN A 12 9.83 -6.23 6.71
C ASN A 12 10.72 -5.15 6.10
N ARG A 13 11.61 -4.56 6.90
CA ARG A 13 12.53 -3.53 6.42
C ARG A 13 13.51 -4.08 5.39
N ILE A 14 14.02 -5.28 5.58
CA ILE A 14 14.91 -5.93 4.62
C ILE A 14 14.17 -6.16 3.30
N MET A 15 12.93 -6.65 3.34
CA MET A 15 12.13 -6.86 2.13
C MET A 15 11.86 -5.55 1.39
N GLN A 16 11.51 -4.48 2.11
CA GLN A 16 11.27 -3.18 1.52
C GLN A 16 12.53 -2.64 0.82
N ASN A 17 13.69 -2.80 1.46
CA ASN A 17 14.95 -2.31 0.88
C ASN A 17 15.40 -3.11 -0.34
N ALA A 18 15.11 -4.42 -0.38
CA ALA A 18 15.52 -5.30 -1.47
C ALA A 18 14.55 -5.27 -2.67
N PHE A 19 13.25 -5.15 -2.41
CA PHE A 19 12.20 -5.32 -3.43
C PHE A 19 11.24 -4.14 -3.50
N GLY A 20 11.42 -3.15 -2.64
CA GLY A 20 10.46 -2.06 -2.51
C GLY A 20 10.62 -1.01 -3.60
N GLU A 21 9.51 -0.32 -3.87
CA GLU A 21 9.45 0.81 -4.78
C GLU A 21 8.93 2.03 -4.03
N PRO A 22 9.44 3.24 -4.32
CA PRO A 22 8.93 4.45 -3.67
C PRO A 22 7.60 4.88 -4.27
N VAL A 23 6.66 5.26 -3.42
CA VAL A 23 5.41 5.87 -3.83
C VAL A 23 5.09 7.02 -2.89
N VAL A 24 4.21 7.92 -3.32
CA VAL A 24 3.73 9.02 -2.48
C VAL A 24 2.33 8.68 -1.99
N TYR A 25 2.17 8.57 -0.68
CA TYR A 25 0.91 8.23 -0.03
C TYR A 25 0.29 9.48 0.58
N GLN A 26 -0.97 9.75 0.27
CA GLN A 26 -1.72 10.89 0.79
C GLN A 26 -2.98 10.40 1.49
N ALA A 27 -3.08 10.67 2.79
CA ALA A 27 -4.31 10.42 3.52
C ALA A 27 -5.41 11.34 3.04
N MET A 28 -6.62 10.81 2.88
CA MET A 28 -7.78 11.55 2.41
C MET A 28 -8.93 11.37 3.38
N GLN A 29 -9.75 12.40 3.51
CA GLN A 29 -10.97 12.34 4.31
C GLN A 29 -12.04 13.19 3.65
N GLY A 30 -13.16 12.57 3.29
CA GLY A 30 -14.24 13.28 2.60
C GLY A 30 -13.83 13.87 1.26
N GLY A 31 -12.91 13.23 0.55
CA GLY A 31 -12.42 13.72 -0.74
C GLY A 31 -11.35 14.80 -0.64
N GLN A 32 -10.90 15.12 0.56
CA GLN A 32 -9.87 16.15 0.77
C GLN A 32 -8.62 15.57 1.41
N ALA A 33 -7.46 16.11 1.01
CA ALA A 33 -6.19 15.71 1.57
C ALA A 33 -6.09 16.12 3.05
N VAL A 34 -5.60 15.21 3.88
CA VAL A 34 -5.39 15.42 5.31
C VAL A 34 -3.92 15.22 5.62
N GLY A 35 -3.29 16.24 6.18
CA GLY A 35 -1.87 16.20 6.51
C GLY A 35 -0.98 16.24 5.28
N ASP A 36 0.30 16.03 5.48
CA ASP A 36 1.28 16.07 4.41
C ASP A 36 1.40 14.71 3.72
N PRO A 37 1.69 14.70 2.40
CA PRO A 37 1.97 13.45 1.73
C PRO A 37 3.25 12.83 2.26
N ALA A 38 3.30 11.51 2.30
CA ALA A 38 4.48 10.77 2.75
C ALA A 38 5.04 9.94 1.61
N THR A 39 6.36 10.03 1.41
CA THR A 39 7.04 9.12 0.48
C THR A 39 7.41 7.86 1.25
N ILE A 40 6.86 6.73 0.81
CA ILE A 40 7.08 5.45 1.47
C ILE A 40 7.57 4.44 0.46
N THR A 41 8.21 3.39 0.94
CA THR A 41 8.64 2.26 0.11
C THR A 41 7.66 1.11 0.30
N ILE A 42 7.11 0.62 -0.82
CA ILE A 42 6.10 -0.43 -0.81
C ILE A 42 6.57 -1.63 -1.62
N ILE A 43 5.91 -2.75 -1.43
CA ILE A 43 6.10 -3.92 -2.27
C ILE A 43 4.92 -3.99 -3.23
N ARG A 44 5.20 -3.97 -4.53
CA ARG A 44 4.18 -4.02 -5.57
C ARG A 44 3.82 -5.46 -5.89
N ARG A 45 2.52 -5.72 -5.98
CA ARG A 45 2.00 -7.00 -6.44
C ARG A 45 0.94 -6.75 -7.50
N ILE A 46 0.97 -7.53 -8.55
CA ILE A 46 -0.05 -7.48 -9.60
C ILE A 46 -0.76 -8.83 -9.58
N ARG A 47 -2.08 -8.79 -9.45
CA ARG A 47 -2.91 -9.97 -9.54
C ARG A 47 -3.71 -9.96 -10.82
N GLU A 48 -3.80 -11.13 -11.43
CA GLU A 48 -4.72 -11.34 -12.52
C GLU A 48 -6.02 -11.91 -11.98
N ARG A 49 -7.13 -11.38 -12.46
CA ARG A 49 -8.46 -11.80 -12.06
C ARG A 49 -9.28 -12.11 -13.30
N MET A 50 -10.01 -13.23 -13.25
CA MET A 50 -10.99 -13.57 -14.28
C MET A 50 -12.34 -12.99 -13.91
N GLU A 51 -12.86 -12.10 -14.75
CA GLU A 51 -14.21 -11.56 -14.59
C GLU A 51 -14.94 -11.61 -15.93
N ALA A 52 -16.14 -12.18 -15.94
CA ALA A 52 -16.98 -12.29 -17.13
C ALA A 52 -16.23 -12.88 -18.34
N GLY A 53 -15.35 -13.85 -18.10
CA GLY A 53 -14.58 -14.48 -19.15
C GLY A 53 -13.35 -13.71 -19.63
N ALA A 54 -13.09 -12.55 -19.06
CA ALA A 54 -11.93 -11.73 -19.39
C ALA A 54 -10.92 -11.73 -18.24
N VAL A 55 -9.63 -11.64 -18.57
CA VAL A 55 -8.56 -11.50 -17.56
C VAL A 55 -8.35 -10.02 -17.32
N THR A 56 -8.49 -9.59 -16.06
CA THR A 56 -8.19 -8.21 -15.63
C THR A 56 -7.05 -8.22 -14.62
N SER A 57 -6.18 -7.23 -14.74
CA SER A 57 -5.10 -7.03 -13.76
C SER A 57 -5.58 -6.14 -12.63
N VAL A 58 -5.29 -6.55 -11.40
CA VAL A 58 -5.60 -5.78 -10.20
C VAL A 58 -4.28 -5.33 -9.60
N GLU A 59 -4.12 -4.02 -9.41
CA GLU A 59 -2.94 -3.46 -8.80
C GLU A 59 -3.04 -3.58 -7.29
N GLU A 60 -2.06 -4.21 -6.67
CA GLU A 60 -2.00 -4.36 -5.22
C GLU A 60 -0.62 -3.96 -4.71
N ILE A 61 -0.58 -3.34 -3.54
CA ILE A 61 0.67 -3.01 -2.87
C ILE A 61 0.63 -3.49 -1.43
N GLU A 62 1.80 -3.76 -0.87
CA GLU A 62 1.96 -4.03 0.55
C GLU A 62 2.70 -2.85 1.18
N VAL A 63 2.12 -2.30 2.25
CA VAL A 63 2.69 -1.18 2.97
C VAL A 63 2.99 -1.58 4.40
N ASN A 64 4.05 -0.99 4.95
CA ASN A 64 4.34 -1.10 6.37
C ASN A 64 3.61 0.05 7.06
N PRO A 65 2.58 -0.22 7.89
CA PRO A 65 1.82 0.86 8.52
C PRO A 65 2.66 1.77 9.42
N ALA A 66 3.82 1.29 9.88
CA ALA A 66 4.74 2.12 10.65
C ALA A 66 5.36 3.26 9.84
N ASP A 67 5.33 3.17 8.51
CA ASP A 67 5.83 4.23 7.62
C ASP A 67 4.81 5.35 7.41
N LEU A 68 3.57 5.17 7.85
CA LEU A 68 2.49 6.11 7.66
C LEU A 68 2.14 6.82 8.98
N PRO A 69 1.77 8.12 8.93
CA PRO A 69 1.35 8.84 10.14
C PRO A 69 0.03 8.31 10.72
N ASN A 70 -0.83 7.75 9.86
CA ASN A 70 -2.11 7.18 10.26
C ASN A 70 -2.30 5.84 9.56
N ALA A 71 -3.19 5.00 10.10
CA ALA A 71 -3.50 3.73 9.47
C ALA A 71 -4.07 3.95 8.05
N PRO A 72 -3.70 3.08 7.09
CA PRO A 72 -4.25 3.18 5.74
C PRO A 72 -5.77 3.05 5.76
N GLN A 73 -6.44 3.84 4.94
CA GLN A 73 -7.90 3.84 4.85
C GLN A 73 -8.35 3.83 3.40
N ARG A 74 -9.50 3.22 3.18
CA ARG A 74 -10.18 3.29 1.90
C ARG A 74 -10.45 4.76 1.53
N GLY A 75 -10.15 5.11 0.29
CA GLY A 75 -10.27 6.48 -0.19
C GLY A 75 -8.96 7.26 -0.20
N ASP A 76 -7.92 6.74 0.45
CA ASP A 76 -6.60 7.38 0.41
C ASP A 76 -6.04 7.36 -1.01
N SER A 77 -5.11 8.26 -1.28
CA SER A 77 -4.53 8.46 -2.60
C SER A 77 -3.09 7.99 -2.63
N VAL A 78 -2.70 7.37 -3.74
CA VAL A 78 -1.32 6.91 -3.97
C VAL A 78 -0.87 7.39 -5.34
N ALA A 79 0.25 8.12 -5.39
CA ALA A 79 0.89 8.50 -6.63
C ALA A 79 2.08 7.58 -6.88
N ALA A 80 2.07 6.87 -7.99
CA ALA A 80 3.09 5.89 -8.31
C ALA A 80 3.14 5.64 -9.81
N TRP A 81 4.31 5.32 -10.31
CA TRP A 81 4.51 4.91 -11.72
C TRP A 81 3.92 5.89 -12.73
N GLY A 82 4.01 7.19 -12.41
CA GLY A 82 3.49 8.25 -13.29
C GLY A 82 1.97 8.36 -13.31
N ALA A 83 1.27 7.75 -12.37
CA ALA A 83 -0.19 7.73 -12.31
C ALA A 83 -0.70 8.00 -10.90
N GLN A 84 -1.98 8.25 -10.80
CA GLN A 84 -2.68 8.47 -9.53
C GLN A 84 -3.65 7.32 -9.28
N PHE A 85 -3.63 6.80 -8.06
CA PHE A 85 -4.50 5.68 -7.66
C PHE A 85 -5.30 6.04 -6.43
N THR A 86 -6.44 5.38 -6.26
CA THR A 86 -7.25 5.44 -5.03
C THR A 86 -7.21 4.08 -4.34
N VAL A 87 -7.04 4.08 -3.03
CA VAL A 87 -7.13 2.85 -2.24
C VAL A 87 -8.59 2.43 -2.17
N THR A 88 -8.91 1.26 -2.71
CA THR A 88 -10.29 0.76 -2.74
C THR A 88 -10.53 -0.36 -1.74
N THR A 89 -9.50 -1.06 -1.30
CA THR A 89 -9.62 -2.12 -0.31
C THR A 89 -8.41 -2.09 0.60
N VAL A 90 -8.65 -2.21 1.90
CA VAL A 90 -7.61 -2.35 2.92
C VAL A 90 -7.82 -3.70 3.59
N ARG A 91 -6.82 -4.57 3.54
CA ARG A 91 -6.91 -5.90 4.12
C ARG A 91 -6.32 -5.91 5.53
N GLN A 92 -6.67 -6.94 6.30
CA GLN A 92 -6.08 -7.17 7.62
C GLN A 92 -4.56 -7.33 7.49
N PRO A 93 -3.78 -6.87 8.48
CA PRO A 93 -2.34 -7.06 8.45
C PRO A 93 -1.97 -8.54 8.37
N ASP A 94 -0.90 -8.82 7.63
CA ASP A 94 -0.35 -10.18 7.58
C ASP A 94 0.41 -10.50 8.88
N PRO A 95 0.91 -11.74 9.05
CA PRO A 95 1.66 -12.11 10.28
C PRO A 95 2.89 -11.25 10.54
N TYR A 96 3.42 -10.57 9.54
CA TYR A 96 4.58 -9.68 9.68
C TYR A 96 4.18 -8.22 9.88
N GLY A 97 2.89 -7.90 9.89
CA GLY A 97 2.39 -6.56 10.10
C GLY A 97 2.26 -5.72 8.84
N MET A 98 2.53 -6.27 7.67
CA MET A 98 2.32 -5.56 6.41
C MET A 98 0.84 -5.55 6.05
N VAL A 99 0.36 -4.42 5.52
CA VAL A 99 -1.04 -4.25 5.12
C VAL A 99 -1.10 -4.25 3.60
N GLN A 100 -2.00 -5.07 3.05
CA GLN A 100 -2.22 -5.15 1.62
C GLN A 100 -3.33 -4.19 1.20
N LEU A 101 -3.03 -3.36 0.21
CA LEU A 101 -3.98 -2.38 -0.33
C LEU A 101 -4.25 -2.70 -1.79
N THR A 102 -5.53 -2.63 -2.17
CA THR A 102 -5.92 -2.71 -3.58
C THR A 102 -6.07 -1.30 -4.11
N LEU A 103 -5.48 -1.02 -5.26
CA LEU A 103 -5.45 0.30 -5.88
C LEU A 103 -6.29 0.30 -7.15
N THR A 104 -7.03 1.38 -7.35
CA THR A 104 -7.76 1.63 -8.59
C THR A 104 -7.20 2.89 -9.25
N LEU A 105 -6.88 2.79 -10.53
CA LEU A 105 -6.37 3.91 -11.31
C LEU A 105 -7.43 5.00 -11.42
N VAL A 106 -7.03 6.25 -11.12
CA VAL A 106 -7.91 7.40 -11.29
C VAL A 106 -7.93 7.78 -12.77
N PRO A 107 -9.09 7.86 -13.40
CA PRO A 107 -9.18 8.30 -14.80
C PRO A 107 -8.67 9.73 -14.96
N GLN A 108 -7.96 9.97 -16.05
CA GLN A 108 -7.46 11.31 -16.38
C GLN A 108 -8.20 11.87 -17.58
#